data_1c8c3a82bf441b335225e7790c024ff2
#
_entry.id   1c8c3a82bf441b335225e7790c024ff2
#
_cell.length_a   1.000
_cell.length_b   1.000
_cell.length_c   1.000
_cell.angle_alpha   90.00
_cell.angle_beta   90.00
_cell.angle_gamma   90.00
#
_symmetry.space_group_name_H-M   'P 1'
#
loop_
_entity.id
_entity.type
_entity.pdbx_description
1 polymer ?
#
loop_
_entity_poly.entity_id
_entity_poly.type
_entity_poly.pdbx_seq_one_letter_code
_entity_poly.pdbx_strand_id
1 'polypeptide(L)'
;ELARPASGRTMKLSDMFHDLFATDIGAAMTPLEALSLYQDYRYLVTDISVARPIMRALTERLVAIDLLEQAAQLLQDLLLGSDGEEKGRLGARLAGINLLDRQPAKALSALDGSQGAAYPADLQQERLLLRARALIEQGQGDAAKALLAAQNDTAGQMLLADLAWRAGQWGEAAA
;
A
#
# COMPACT_ATOMS: atom_id res chain seq x y z
N GLU A 1 20.67 -0.94 -55.99
CA GLU A 1 20.07 -1.80 -54.94
C GLU A 1 20.22 -1.08 -53.60
N LEU A 2 19.18 -0.27 -53.27
CA LEU A 2 19.11 0.56 -52.08
C LEU A 2 18.68 -0.34 -50.91
N ALA A 3 19.57 -0.53 -49.95
CA ALA A 3 19.32 -1.23 -48.70
C ALA A 3 18.15 -0.56 -47.98
N ARG A 4 17.07 -1.32 -47.72
CA ARG A 4 15.99 -0.95 -46.83
C ARG A 4 16.55 -0.67 -45.42
N PRO A 5 16.25 0.47 -44.79
CA PRO A 5 16.61 0.66 -43.42
C PRO A 5 15.85 -0.38 -42.58
N ALA A 6 16.56 -1.04 -41.70
CA ALA A 6 16.02 -1.97 -40.71
C ALA A 6 14.84 -1.30 -39.99
N SER A 7 13.75 -2.03 -39.82
CA SER A 7 12.57 -1.64 -39.07
C SER A 7 12.95 -1.32 -37.62
N GLY A 8 13.40 -0.10 -37.38
CA GLY A 8 13.55 0.41 -36.04
C GLY A 8 12.16 0.42 -35.41
N ARG A 9 11.90 -0.47 -34.42
CA ARG A 9 10.76 -0.35 -33.54
C ARG A 9 10.87 1.04 -32.92
N THR A 10 10.00 1.94 -33.33
CA THR A 10 9.78 3.17 -32.58
C THR A 10 9.20 2.74 -31.23
N MET A 11 10.05 2.57 -30.23
CA MET A 11 9.60 2.39 -28.87
C MET A 11 8.78 3.62 -28.50
N LYS A 12 7.56 3.40 -28.02
CA LYS A 12 6.77 4.49 -27.48
C LYS A 12 7.51 5.05 -26.27
N LEU A 13 7.43 6.35 -26.05
CA LEU A 13 8.07 7.01 -24.92
C LEU A 13 7.65 6.36 -23.57
N SER A 14 6.41 5.87 -23.50
CA SER A 14 5.89 5.07 -22.39
C SER A 14 6.67 3.78 -22.14
N ASP A 15 7.05 3.07 -23.23
CA ASP A 15 7.80 1.81 -23.12
C ASP A 15 9.22 2.07 -22.62
N MET A 16 9.85 3.15 -23.12
CA MET A 16 11.17 3.58 -22.66
C MET A 16 11.13 3.99 -21.17
N PHE A 17 10.06 4.66 -20.74
CA PHE A 17 9.89 5.07 -19.35
C PHE A 17 9.66 3.86 -18.44
N HIS A 18 8.85 2.89 -18.89
CA HIS A 18 8.68 1.63 -18.19
C HIS A 18 9.99 0.87 -18.06
N ASP A 19 10.75 0.74 -19.17
CA ASP A 19 12.02 0.04 -19.18
C ASP A 19 13.06 0.70 -18.27
N LEU A 20 13.05 2.03 -18.16
CA LEU A 20 13.91 2.77 -17.25
C LEU A 20 13.69 2.36 -15.78
N PHE A 21 12.44 2.13 -15.36
CA PHE A 21 12.11 1.69 -14.00
C PHE A 21 12.22 0.17 -13.79
N ALA A 22 12.12 -0.62 -14.88
CA ALA A 22 12.22 -2.07 -14.84
C ALA A 22 13.66 -2.60 -14.96
N THR A 23 14.63 -1.75 -15.34
CA THR A 23 16.02 -2.12 -15.54
C THR A 23 16.90 -1.72 -14.35
N ASP A 24 18.17 -2.18 -14.37
CA ASP A 24 19.21 -1.83 -13.40
C ASP A 24 19.46 -0.32 -13.29
N ILE A 25 19.16 0.46 -14.34
CA ILE A 25 19.28 1.92 -14.31
C ILE A 25 18.30 2.52 -13.31
N GLY A 26 17.05 2.09 -13.33
CA GLY A 26 16.05 2.52 -12.33
C GLY A 26 16.39 2.05 -10.91
N ALA A 27 17.02 0.87 -10.77
CA ALA A 27 17.50 0.36 -9.50
C ALA A 27 18.70 1.15 -8.94
N ALA A 28 19.54 1.72 -9.82
CA ALA A 28 20.70 2.53 -9.44
C ALA A 28 20.33 3.95 -8.96
N MET A 29 19.15 4.47 -9.33
CA MET A 29 18.67 5.76 -8.83
C MET A 29 18.31 5.68 -7.36
N THR A 30 18.51 6.78 -6.63
CA THR A 30 17.94 6.91 -5.29
C THR A 30 16.40 6.96 -5.39
N PRO A 31 15.67 6.52 -4.33
CA PRO A 31 14.20 6.58 -4.35
C PRO A 31 13.64 7.99 -4.61
N LEU A 32 14.31 9.04 -4.13
CA LEU A 32 13.91 10.43 -4.36
C LEU A 32 14.12 10.88 -5.81
N GLU A 33 15.25 10.52 -6.43
CA GLU A 33 15.49 10.79 -7.86
C GLU A 33 14.46 10.08 -8.72
N ALA A 34 14.15 8.82 -8.41
CA ALA A 34 13.15 8.04 -9.10
C ALA A 34 11.73 8.64 -8.94
N LEU A 35 11.40 9.13 -7.74
CA LEU A 35 10.13 9.82 -7.48
C LEU A 35 10.04 11.12 -8.26
N SER A 36 11.08 11.96 -8.25
CA SER A 36 11.13 13.21 -9.00
C SER A 36 10.96 12.96 -10.49
N LEU A 37 11.71 12.00 -11.02
CA LEU A 37 11.60 11.60 -12.43
C LEU A 37 10.17 11.14 -12.78
N TYR A 38 9.55 10.33 -11.91
CA TYR A 38 8.18 9.90 -12.10
C TYR A 38 7.20 11.08 -12.11
N GLN A 39 7.33 12.00 -11.17
CA GLN A 39 6.46 13.18 -11.06
C GLN A 39 6.59 14.10 -12.27
N ASP A 40 7.82 14.33 -12.75
CA ASP A 40 8.10 15.21 -13.89
C ASP A 40 7.56 14.64 -15.20
N TYR A 41 7.56 13.31 -15.36
CA TYR A 41 7.24 12.66 -16.62
C TYR A 41 5.97 11.78 -16.59
N ARG A 42 5.21 11.74 -15.48
CA ARG A 42 3.98 10.93 -15.36
C ARG A 42 2.96 11.20 -16.46
N TYR A 43 2.95 12.39 -17.05
CA TYR A 43 2.06 12.73 -18.17
C TYR A 43 2.35 11.94 -19.44
N LEU A 44 3.53 11.35 -19.58
CA LEU A 44 3.90 10.48 -20.68
C LEU A 44 3.33 9.06 -20.53
N VAL A 45 2.98 8.67 -19.30
CA VAL A 45 2.46 7.35 -18.98
C VAL A 45 0.96 7.47 -18.73
N THR A 46 0.20 7.66 -19.83
CA THR A 46 -1.25 7.78 -19.78
C THR A 46 -1.94 6.43 -19.60
N ASP A 47 -1.24 5.34 -19.90
CA ASP A 47 -1.74 3.98 -19.69
C ASP A 47 -1.48 3.52 -18.27
N ILE A 48 -2.56 3.35 -17.49
CA ILE A 48 -2.50 2.92 -16.10
C ILE A 48 -1.85 1.52 -15.95
N SER A 49 -1.93 0.68 -16.96
CA SER A 49 -1.29 -0.64 -16.94
C SER A 49 0.23 -0.56 -16.90
N VAL A 50 0.80 0.48 -17.49
CA VAL A 50 2.23 0.79 -17.46
C VAL A 50 2.62 1.55 -16.20
N ALA A 51 1.81 2.54 -15.78
CA ALA A 51 2.07 3.35 -14.59
C ALA A 51 2.04 2.52 -13.28
N ARG A 52 1.11 1.59 -13.18
CA ARG A 52 0.85 0.81 -11.97
C ARG A 52 2.05 0.03 -11.43
N PRO A 53 2.79 -0.76 -12.22
CA PRO A 53 4.00 -1.44 -11.75
C PRO A 53 5.07 -0.47 -11.26
N ILE A 54 5.26 0.65 -11.96
CA ILE A 54 6.23 1.70 -11.59
C ILE A 54 5.87 2.30 -10.23
N MET A 55 4.62 2.71 -10.05
CA MET A 55 4.14 3.30 -8.80
C MET A 55 4.27 2.33 -7.62
N ARG A 56 3.97 1.04 -7.83
CA ARG A 56 4.16 0.01 -6.80
C ARG A 56 5.63 -0.13 -6.41
N ALA A 57 6.53 -0.26 -7.38
CA ALA A 57 7.96 -0.38 -7.13
C ALA A 57 8.51 0.86 -6.40
N LEU A 58 8.11 2.06 -6.80
CA LEU A 58 8.46 3.30 -6.12
C LEU A 58 7.93 3.34 -4.68
N THR A 59 6.68 2.94 -4.46
CA THR A 59 6.10 2.87 -3.11
C THR A 59 6.94 2.03 -2.18
N GLU A 60 7.35 0.82 -2.60
CA GLU A 60 8.18 -0.06 -1.77
C GLU A 60 9.56 0.56 -1.48
N ARG A 61 10.16 1.21 -2.45
CA ARG A 61 11.46 1.89 -2.28
C ARG A 61 11.36 3.08 -1.33
N LEU A 62 10.26 3.84 -1.37
CA LEU A 62 10.03 4.97 -0.46
C LEU A 62 9.78 4.50 0.97
N VAL A 63 9.00 3.42 1.14
CA VAL A 63 8.79 2.79 2.45
C VAL A 63 10.13 2.31 3.05
N ALA A 64 11.00 1.73 2.24
CA ALA A 64 12.30 1.22 2.69
C ALA A 64 13.24 2.31 3.25
N ILE A 65 13.04 3.57 2.87
CA ILE A 65 13.79 4.73 3.38
C ILE A 65 12.96 5.66 4.27
N ASP A 66 11.84 5.14 4.79
CA ASP A 66 10.93 5.85 5.72
C ASP A 66 10.26 7.12 5.15
N LEU A 67 10.15 7.23 3.84
CA LEU A 67 9.38 8.29 3.16
C LEU A 67 7.92 7.89 3.02
N LEU A 68 7.25 7.72 4.18
CA LEU A 68 5.93 7.13 4.29
C LEU A 68 4.83 8.00 3.67
N GLU A 69 4.92 9.33 3.82
CA GLU A 69 3.94 10.25 3.24
C GLU A 69 3.93 10.20 1.71
N GLN A 70 5.11 10.20 1.09
CA GLN A 70 5.25 10.10 -0.37
C GLN A 70 4.78 8.73 -0.89
N ALA A 71 5.08 7.66 -0.15
CA ALA A 71 4.60 6.32 -0.46
C ALA A 71 3.06 6.25 -0.39
N ALA A 72 2.46 6.83 0.65
CA ALA A 72 1.01 6.91 0.81
C ALA A 72 0.34 7.69 -0.33
N GLN A 73 0.95 8.79 -0.78
CA GLN A 73 0.44 9.60 -1.90
C GLN A 73 0.38 8.79 -3.20
N LEU A 74 1.45 8.05 -3.54
CA LEU A 74 1.47 7.19 -4.72
C LEU A 74 0.38 6.10 -4.67
N LEU A 75 0.15 5.50 -3.48
CA LEU A 75 -0.92 4.51 -3.32
C LEU A 75 -2.31 5.13 -3.42
N GLN A 76 -2.52 6.36 -2.95
CA GLN A 76 -3.78 7.08 -3.13
C GLN A 76 -4.08 7.30 -4.61
N ASP A 77 -3.08 7.72 -5.40
CA ASP A 77 -3.24 7.89 -6.84
C ASP A 77 -3.58 6.56 -7.53
N LEU A 78 -2.92 5.45 -7.14
CA LEU A 78 -3.26 4.11 -7.63
C LEU A 78 -4.68 3.67 -7.26
N LEU A 79 -5.12 3.99 -6.05
CA LEU A 79 -6.43 3.61 -5.53
C LEU A 79 -7.57 4.23 -6.34
N LEU A 80 -7.39 5.48 -6.82
CA LEU A 80 -8.38 6.19 -7.63
C LEU A 80 -8.70 5.48 -8.95
N GLY A 81 -7.73 4.76 -9.53
CA GLY A 81 -7.88 4.03 -10.79
C GLY A 81 -8.11 2.52 -10.63
N SER A 82 -8.42 2.05 -9.41
CA SER A 82 -8.55 0.63 -9.09
C SER A 82 -9.94 0.27 -8.61
N ASP A 83 -10.35 -0.99 -8.84
CA ASP A 83 -11.63 -1.53 -8.41
C ASP A 83 -11.47 -2.95 -7.82
N GLY A 84 -12.58 -3.53 -7.38
CA GLY A 84 -12.66 -4.90 -6.90
C GLY A 84 -11.63 -5.25 -5.84
N GLU A 85 -11.05 -6.45 -5.94
CA GLU A 85 -10.07 -6.97 -5.01
C GLU A 85 -8.78 -6.11 -4.98
N GLU A 86 -8.34 -5.62 -6.13
CA GLU A 86 -7.14 -4.80 -6.20
C GLU A 86 -7.27 -3.52 -5.38
N LYS A 87 -8.41 -2.84 -5.49
CA LYS A 87 -8.73 -1.68 -4.65
C LYS A 87 -8.64 -2.02 -3.17
N GLY A 88 -9.17 -3.19 -2.78
CA GLY A 88 -9.10 -3.70 -1.41
C GLY A 88 -7.67 -3.91 -0.92
N ARG A 89 -6.80 -4.52 -1.75
CA ARG A 89 -5.38 -4.76 -1.43
C ARG A 89 -4.58 -3.45 -1.34
N LEU A 90 -4.79 -2.53 -2.27
CA LEU A 90 -4.16 -1.21 -2.22
C LEU A 90 -4.58 -0.41 -0.98
N GLY A 91 -5.87 -0.47 -0.61
CA GLY A 91 -6.38 0.17 0.60
C GLY A 91 -5.80 -0.43 1.88
N ALA A 92 -5.63 -1.74 1.95
CA ALA A 92 -4.94 -2.40 3.06
C ALA A 92 -3.47 -1.97 3.14
N ARG A 93 -2.76 -1.94 2.01
CA ARG A 93 -1.37 -1.47 1.96
C ARG A 93 -1.23 -0.01 2.41
N LEU A 94 -2.12 0.86 1.92
CA LEU A 94 -2.18 2.27 2.32
C LEU A 94 -2.45 2.43 3.82
N ALA A 95 -3.37 1.64 4.36
CA ALA A 95 -3.64 1.64 5.80
C ALA A 95 -2.41 1.21 6.61
N GLY A 96 -1.69 0.18 6.17
CA GLY A 96 -0.45 -0.27 6.79
C GLY A 96 0.62 0.83 6.82
N ILE A 97 0.83 1.54 5.70
CA ILE A 97 1.78 2.66 5.63
C ILE A 97 1.36 3.81 6.55
N ASN A 98 0.07 4.18 6.57
CA ASN A 98 -0.43 5.22 7.47
C ASN A 98 -0.26 4.84 8.96
N LEU A 99 -0.35 3.55 9.31
CA LEU A 99 -0.05 3.09 10.67
C LEU A 99 1.45 3.19 10.99
N LEU A 100 2.32 2.85 10.05
CA LEU A 100 3.77 3.07 10.22
C LEU A 100 4.08 4.55 10.45
N ASP A 101 3.39 5.44 9.73
CA ASP A 101 3.49 6.90 9.85
C ASP A 101 2.73 7.48 11.08
N ARG A 102 2.27 6.63 12.01
CA ARG A 102 1.53 7.04 13.19
C ARG A 102 0.26 7.86 12.88
N GLN A 103 -0.41 7.57 11.78
CA GLN A 103 -1.62 8.24 11.32
C GLN A 103 -2.83 7.27 11.27
N PRO A 104 -3.30 6.77 12.43
CA PRO A 104 -4.35 5.76 12.48
C PRO A 104 -5.69 6.24 11.89
N ALA A 105 -5.99 7.54 11.95
CA ALA A 105 -7.19 8.09 11.32
C ALA A 105 -7.16 7.95 9.79
N LYS A 106 -6.00 8.22 9.17
CA LYS A 106 -5.83 8.02 7.72
C LYS A 106 -5.88 6.53 7.35
N ALA A 107 -5.37 5.66 8.22
CA ALA A 107 -5.46 4.21 8.03
C ALA A 107 -6.92 3.73 7.97
N LEU A 108 -7.77 4.17 8.91
CA LEU A 108 -9.20 3.87 8.88
C LEU A 108 -9.88 4.41 7.61
N SER A 109 -9.58 5.66 7.24
CA SER A 109 -10.11 6.27 6.02
C SER A 109 -9.72 5.49 4.76
N ALA A 110 -8.48 4.99 4.69
CA ALA A 110 -8.01 4.17 3.57
C ALA A 110 -8.78 2.84 3.47
N LEU A 111 -9.02 2.18 4.61
CA LEU A 111 -9.82 0.96 4.68
C LEU A 111 -11.27 1.22 4.26
N ASP A 112 -11.88 2.30 4.73
CA ASP A 112 -13.27 2.64 4.41
C ASP A 112 -13.44 3.04 2.93
N GLY A 113 -12.55 3.86 2.41
CA GLY A 113 -12.58 4.31 1.02
C GLY A 113 -12.26 3.23 -0.01
N SER A 114 -11.71 2.10 0.45
CA SER A 114 -11.38 0.94 -0.39
C SER A 114 -12.27 -0.27 -0.13
N GLN A 115 -13.46 -0.11 0.45
CA GLN A 115 -14.39 -1.22 0.63
C GLN A 115 -14.96 -1.71 -0.70
N GLY A 116 -15.17 -3.03 -0.79
CA GLY A 116 -15.79 -3.71 -1.92
C GLY A 116 -16.84 -4.73 -1.47
N ALA A 117 -17.59 -5.28 -2.43
CA ALA A 117 -18.71 -6.19 -2.15
C ALA A 117 -18.27 -7.53 -1.54
N ALA A 118 -17.12 -8.05 -1.95
CA ALA A 118 -16.54 -9.29 -1.42
C ALA A 118 -15.01 -9.27 -1.62
N TYR A 119 -14.30 -9.78 -0.63
CA TYR A 119 -12.85 -9.99 -0.69
C TYR A 119 -12.53 -11.44 -0.33
N PRO A 120 -11.39 -11.98 -0.82
CA PRO A 120 -10.83 -13.23 -0.32
C PRO A 120 -10.63 -13.20 1.19
N ALA A 121 -10.71 -14.36 1.84
CA ALA A 121 -10.66 -14.45 3.30
C ALA A 121 -9.36 -13.88 3.90
N ASP A 122 -8.23 -14.10 3.21
CA ASP A 122 -6.92 -13.55 3.58
C ASP A 122 -6.93 -12.02 3.64
N LEU A 123 -7.48 -11.37 2.61
CA LEU A 123 -7.59 -9.93 2.54
C LEU A 123 -8.59 -9.38 3.58
N GLN A 124 -9.71 -10.08 3.80
CA GLN A 124 -10.67 -9.69 4.84
C GLN A 124 -9.99 -9.69 6.22
N GLN A 125 -9.23 -10.74 6.51
CA GLN A 125 -8.50 -10.89 7.75
C GLN A 125 -7.42 -9.81 7.92
N GLU A 126 -6.59 -9.58 6.91
CA GLU A 126 -5.59 -8.51 6.91
C GLU A 126 -6.22 -7.15 7.20
N ARG A 127 -7.30 -6.81 6.50
CA ARG A 127 -8.00 -5.53 6.67
C ARG A 127 -8.63 -5.37 8.06
N LEU A 128 -9.13 -6.47 8.63
CA LEU A 128 -9.69 -6.49 9.98
C LEU A 128 -8.60 -6.21 11.01
N LEU A 129 -7.45 -6.86 10.92
CA LEU A 129 -6.32 -6.66 11.82
C LEU A 129 -5.76 -5.22 11.73
N LEU A 130 -5.64 -4.67 10.52
CA LEU A 130 -5.22 -3.28 10.32
C LEU A 130 -6.22 -2.30 10.96
N ARG A 131 -7.53 -2.56 10.83
CA ARG A 131 -8.59 -1.76 11.45
C ARG A 131 -8.51 -1.82 12.97
N ALA A 132 -8.37 -3.02 13.53
CA ALA A 132 -8.22 -3.20 14.97
C ALA A 132 -7.00 -2.44 15.52
N ARG A 133 -5.86 -2.55 14.83
CA ARG A 133 -4.64 -1.82 15.19
C ARG A 133 -4.85 -0.30 15.14
N ALA A 134 -5.49 0.21 14.09
CA ALA A 134 -5.78 1.64 13.98
C ALA A 134 -6.70 2.14 15.10
N LEU A 135 -7.71 1.35 15.47
CA LEU A 135 -8.60 1.66 16.62
C LEU A 135 -7.83 1.69 17.94
N ILE A 136 -6.93 0.73 18.17
CA ILE A 136 -6.07 0.69 19.37
C ILE A 136 -5.19 1.95 19.44
N GLU A 137 -4.57 2.33 18.33
CA GLU A 137 -3.71 3.52 18.28
C GLU A 137 -4.48 4.84 18.44
N GLN A 138 -5.79 4.85 18.15
CA GLN A 138 -6.70 5.96 18.47
C GLN A 138 -7.24 5.96 19.89
N GLY A 139 -6.87 4.99 20.72
CA GLY A 139 -7.41 4.84 22.07
C GLY A 139 -8.83 4.25 22.14
N GLN A 140 -9.32 3.69 21.02
CA GLN A 140 -10.64 3.06 20.92
C GLN A 140 -10.55 1.55 21.21
N GLY A 141 -9.98 1.18 22.34
CA GLY A 141 -9.69 -0.21 22.70
C GLY A 141 -10.93 -1.10 22.75
N ASP A 142 -12.06 -0.60 23.26
CA ASP A 142 -13.31 -1.37 23.34
C ASP A 142 -13.87 -1.71 21.94
N ALA A 143 -13.77 -0.79 20.99
CA ALA A 143 -14.16 -1.05 19.60
C ALA A 143 -13.24 -2.10 18.95
N ALA A 144 -11.95 -2.04 19.23
CA ALA A 144 -11.00 -3.04 18.75
C ALA A 144 -11.28 -4.43 19.37
N LYS A 145 -11.55 -4.51 20.68
CA LYS A 145 -11.95 -5.76 21.36
C LYS A 145 -13.21 -6.36 20.72
N ALA A 146 -14.24 -5.56 20.51
CA ALA A 146 -15.48 -6.01 19.89
C ALA A 146 -15.25 -6.55 18.45
N LEU A 147 -14.38 -5.88 17.67
CA LEU A 147 -14.02 -6.29 16.32
C LEU A 147 -13.27 -7.64 16.30
N LEU A 148 -12.36 -7.85 17.26
CA LEU A 148 -11.51 -9.05 17.34
C LEU A 148 -12.19 -10.22 18.06
N ALA A 149 -13.22 -9.99 18.87
CA ALA A 149 -13.90 -11.04 19.66
C ALA A 149 -14.49 -12.17 18.80
N ALA A 150 -14.82 -11.89 17.53
CA ALA A 150 -15.32 -12.89 16.58
C ALA A 150 -14.20 -13.68 15.87
N GLN A 151 -12.93 -13.36 16.13
CA GLN A 151 -11.78 -13.95 15.46
C GLN A 151 -11.06 -14.91 16.40
N ASN A 152 -10.89 -16.16 15.93
CA ASN A 152 -10.15 -17.19 16.66
C ASN A 152 -8.74 -17.43 16.09
N ASP A 153 -8.15 -16.40 15.47
CA ASP A 153 -6.82 -16.52 14.91
C ASP A 153 -5.74 -15.96 15.85
N THR A 154 -4.53 -16.45 15.69
CA THR A 154 -3.37 -16.09 16.54
C THR A 154 -3.05 -14.59 16.47
N ALA A 155 -3.19 -13.96 15.30
CA ALA A 155 -2.88 -12.56 15.12
C ALA A 155 -3.87 -11.64 15.87
N GLY A 156 -5.16 -11.98 15.84
CA GLY A 156 -6.19 -11.28 16.62
C GLY A 156 -5.98 -11.45 18.13
N GLN A 157 -5.62 -12.65 18.56
CA GLN A 157 -5.30 -12.92 19.98
C GLN A 157 -4.08 -12.13 20.45
N MET A 158 -3.02 -12.04 19.64
CA MET A 158 -1.85 -11.22 19.96
C MET A 158 -2.19 -9.72 20.10
N LEU A 159 -3.08 -9.20 19.26
CA LEU A 159 -3.53 -7.81 19.37
C LEU A 159 -4.37 -7.59 20.63
N LEU A 160 -5.22 -8.55 21.00
CA LEU A 160 -5.99 -8.50 22.26
C LEU A 160 -5.07 -8.55 23.48
N ALA A 161 -4.05 -9.39 23.47
CA ALA A 161 -3.07 -9.48 24.54
C ALA A 161 -2.26 -8.18 24.68
N ASP A 162 -1.81 -7.56 23.57
CA ASP A 162 -1.14 -6.26 23.60
C ASP A 162 -2.04 -5.15 24.16
N LEU A 163 -3.31 -5.16 23.77
CA LEU A 163 -4.30 -4.21 24.30
C LEU A 163 -4.50 -4.37 25.82
N ALA A 164 -4.68 -5.61 26.29
CA ALA A 164 -4.82 -5.92 27.71
C ALA A 164 -3.56 -5.54 28.52
N TRP A 165 -2.38 -5.80 27.95
CA TRP A 165 -1.10 -5.39 28.54
C TRP A 165 -1.01 -3.87 28.74
N ARG A 166 -1.32 -3.09 27.70
CA ARG A 166 -1.33 -1.62 27.75
C ARG A 166 -2.36 -1.07 28.74
N ALA A 167 -3.47 -1.78 28.94
CA ALA A 167 -4.50 -1.43 29.92
C ALA A 167 -4.16 -1.85 31.35
N GLY A 168 -3.03 -2.55 31.59
CA GLY A 168 -2.66 -3.09 32.87
C GLY A 168 -3.47 -4.31 33.32
N GLN A 169 -4.18 -4.96 32.40
CA GLN A 169 -5.02 -6.14 32.67
C GLN A 169 -4.19 -7.43 32.46
N TRP A 170 -3.20 -7.64 33.32
CA TRP A 170 -2.19 -8.69 33.22
C TRP A 170 -2.77 -10.11 33.10
N GLY A 171 -3.91 -10.37 33.80
CA GLY A 171 -4.58 -11.67 33.78
C GLY A 171 -5.18 -11.99 32.39
N GLU A 172 -5.71 -11.00 31.70
CA GLU A 172 -6.27 -11.16 30.34
C GLU A 172 -5.17 -11.24 29.27
N ALA A 173 -4.03 -10.59 29.52
CA ALA A 173 -2.89 -10.63 28.60
C ALA A 173 -2.17 -11.98 28.55
N ALA A 174 -2.32 -12.79 29.61
CA ALA A 174 -1.64 -14.09 29.76
C ALA A 174 -2.52 -15.30 29.39
N ALA A 175 -3.80 -15.08 29.09
CA ALA A 175 -4.77 -16.12 28.70
C ALA A 175 -4.78 -16.36 27.18
#